data_44ec7bc6498da451d60ee05528705c03
#
_entry.id   44ec7bc6498da451d60ee05528705c03
#
_cell.length_a   1.000
_cell.length_b   1.000
_cell.length_c   1.000
_cell.angle_alpha   90.00
_cell.angle_beta   90.00
_cell.angle_gamma   90.00
#
_symmetry.space_group_name_H-M   'P 1'
#
loop_
_entity.id
_entity.type
_entity.pdbx_description
1 polymer ?
#
loop_
_entity_poly.entity_id
_entity_poly.type
_entity_poly.pdbx_seq_one_letter_code
_entity_poly.pdbx_strand_id
1 'polypeptide(L)'
;MGGMALGEITHRVSDIILDDRQRGFGRFLREAAAFVINPMKGIARLARGDAWRVKSTHYKYHDAHRFPVKFSMSAGWRYLADKGKLTGGESNPFIDLFLVYGDAVDGERHTTPFDFFDVDVTFGLSSNQPFINDLHIVGRLWSTPILDKNGKLGEFGIYQHFNYYDSKPVIDGSDQTPYRISEPAALGPGFIFAGEHQKGFISSWEQRLFLDAILLGGTKSDYFNVLERDYNMGSGFSIKTKTHLEFGNWGRFDLHVKYFRIFTWVGYKKSELKMDDLHYLNVQGDESDAGLFVVTPIFEVDLWKRCSLTLSGSYYHRNTRYKEHSNKEAKTFETKAGLTYYF
;
A
#
# COMPACT_ATOMS: atom_id res chain seq x y z
N MET A 1 11.03 7.29 -10.24
CA MET A 1 11.23 6.27 -9.20
C MET A 1 9.98 5.40 -8.98
N GLY A 2 8.80 5.94 -8.68
CA GLY A 2 7.60 5.12 -8.46
C GLY A 2 7.28 4.15 -9.61
N GLY A 3 7.37 4.59 -10.85
CA GLY A 3 7.16 3.74 -12.02
C GLY A 3 8.19 2.62 -12.18
N MET A 4 9.44 2.83 -11.74
CA MET A 4 10.48 1.78 -11.77
C MET A 4 10.17 0.70 -10.73
N ALA A 5 9.79 1.09 -9.51
CA ALA A 5 9.40 0.15 -8.46
C ALA A 5 8.20 -0.69 -8.87
N LEU A 6 7.13 -0.05 -9.33
CA LEU A 6 5.95 -0.75 -9.84
C LEU A 6 6.29 -1.68 -11.00
N GLY A 7 7.16 -1.25 -11.93
CA GLY A 7 7.61 -2.06 -13.05
C GLY A 7 8.36 -3.30 -12.60
N GLU A 8 9.31 -3.17 -11.67
CA GLU A 8 10.10 -4.29 -11.15
C GLU A 8 9.24 -5.25 -10.34
N ILE A 9 8.39 -4.74 -9.45
CA ILE A 9 7.49 -5.54 -8.62
C ILE A 9 6.51 -6.31 -9.50
N THR A 10 5.83 -5.65 -10.44
CA THR A 10 4.88 -6.31 -11.35
C THR A 10 5.57 -7.33 -12.24
N HIS A 11 6.84 -7.09 -12.63
CA HIS A 11 7.66 -8.05 -13.37
C HIS A 11 7.90 -9.31 -12.56
N ARG A 12 8.38 -9.18 -11.31
CA ARG A 12 8.65 -10.32 -10.41
C ARG A 12 7.38 -11.10 -10.06
N VAL A 13 6.30 -10.40 -9.70
CA VAL A 13 5.02 -11.03 -9.36
C VAL A 13 4.47 -11.81 -10.56
N SER A 14 4.53 -11.23 -11.78
CA SER A 14 4.09 -11.96 -12.98
C SER A 14 4.96 -13.18 -13.29
N ASP A 15 6.28 -13.15 -12.99
CA ASP A 15 7.15 -14.32 -13.15
C ASP A 15 6.81 -15.46 -12.18
N ILE A 16 6.40 -15.13 -10.95
CA ILE A 16 5.96 -16.14 -9.98
C ILE A 16 4.70 -16.84 -10.44
N ILE A 17 3.75 -16.11 -11.01
CA ILE A 17 2.45 -16.63 -11.47
C ILE A 17 2.60 -17.50 -12.72
N LEU A 18 3.47 -17.10 -13.65
CA LEU A 18 3.67 -17.80 -14.93
C LEU A 18 4.33 -19.17 -14.72
N ASP A 19 3.87 -20.17 -15.46
CA ASP A 19 4.51 -21.48 -15.58
C ASP A 19 4.35 -22.04 -16.98
N ASP A 20 5.40 -22.00 -17.77
CA ASP A 20 5.39 -22.45 -19.19
C ASP A 20 5.20 -23.95 -19.37
N ARG A 21 5.29 -24.75 -18.28
CA ARG A 21 5.05 -26.21 -18.29
C ARG A 21 3.57 -26.55 -18.19
N GLN A 22 2.75 -25.63 -17.67
CA GLN A 22 1.31 -25.84 -17.48
C GLN A 22 0.57 -25.93 -18.81
N ARG A 23 -0.59 -26.62 -18.80
CA ARG A 23 -1.49 -26.80 -19.96
C ARG A 23 -2.94 -26.53 -19.58
N GLY A 24 -3.76 -26.29 -20.59
CA GLY A 24 -5.22 -26.15 -20.43
C GLY A 24 -5.63 -24.90 -19.66
N PHE A 25 -6.76 -25.00 -18.94
CA PHE A 25 -7.42 -23.86 -18.29
C PHE A 25 -6.55 -23.24 -17.19
N GLY A 26 -5.80 -24.05 -16.44
CA GLY A 26 -4.89 -23.54 -15.41
C GLY A 26 -3.81 -22.62 -15.97
N ARG A 27 -3.28 -22.93 -17.17
CA ARG A 27 -2.35 -22.03 -17.87
C ARG A 27 -3.03 -20.74 -18.28
N PHE A 28 -4.22 -20.83 -18.88
CA PHE A 28 -4.99 -19.65 -19.28
C PHE A 28 -5.21 -18.67 -18.09
N LEU A 29 -5.60 -19.18 -16.92
CA LEU A 29 -5.77 -18.35 -15.73
C LEU A 29 -4.47 -17.67 -15.28
N ARG A 30 -3.35 -18.38 -15.32
CA ARG A 30 -2.03 -17.82 -14.96
C ARG A 30 -1.57 -16.74 -15.95
N GLU A 31 -1.75 -16.97 -17.25
CA GLU A 31 -1.44 -15.97 -18.28
C GLU A 31 -2.36 -14.74 -18.15
N ALA A 32 -3.66 -14.94 -17.90
CA ALA A 32 -4.59 -13.84 -17.68
C ALA A 32 -4.24 -13.02 -16.42
N ALA A 33 -3.93 -13.69 -15.31
CA ALA A 33 -3.49 -13.02 -14.08
C ALA A 33 -2.17 -12.25 -14.30
N ALA A 34 -1.19 -12.86 -14.96
CA ALA A 34 0.08 -12.20 -15.27
C ALA A 34 -0.11 -11.01 -16.23
N PHE A 35 -1.05 -11.10 -17.17
CA PHE A 35 -1.41 -10.01 -18.07
C PHE A 35 -2.02 -8.83 -17.32
N VAL A 36 -2.93 -9.07 -16.37
CA VAL A 36 -3.54 -8.01 -15.54
C VAL A 36 -2.49 -7.31 -14.68
N ILE A 37 -1.55 -8.06 -14.09
CA ILE A 37 -0.50 -7.52 -13.23
C ILE A 37 0.56 -6.77 -14.03
N ASN A 38 0.99 -7.32 -15.17
CA ASN A 38 1.97 -6.72 -16.06
C ASN A 38 1.51 -6.78 -17.52
N PRO A 39 0.68 -5.82 -17.97
CA PRO A 39 0.13 -5.81 -19.32
C PRO A 39 1.19 -5.84 -20.43
N MET A 40 2.31 -5.12 -20.23
CA MET A 40 3.39 -5.08 -21.22
C MET A 40 4.05 -6.46 -21.42
N LYS A 41 4.28 -7.17 -20.32
CA LYS A 41 4.80 -8.56 -20.38
C LYS A 41 3.77 -9.50 -20.99
N GLY A 42 2.50 -9.34 -20.64
CA GLY A 42 1.40 -10.12 -21.23
C GLY A 42 1.32 -9.93 -22.75
N ILE A 43 1.34 -8.69 -23.24
CA ILE A 43 1.37 -8.38 -24.68
C ILE A 43 2.60 -9.00 -25.36
N ALA A 44 3.79 -8.86 -24.76
CA ALA A 44 5.01 -9.42 -25.30
C ALA A 44 4.94 -10.96 -25.40
N ARG A 45 4.37 -11.64 -24.41
CA ARG A 45 4.16 -13.09 -24.41
C ARG A 45 3.16 -13.54 -25.46
N LEU A 46 2.07 -12.80 -25.65
CA LEU A 46 1.09 -13.04 -26.73
C LEU A 46 1.76 -12.89 -28.11
N ALA A 47 2.49 -11.79 -28.33
CA ALA A 47 3.16 -11.50 -29.60
C ALA A 47 4.23 -12.53 -29.97
N ARG A 48 4.98 -13.05 -28.96
CA ARG A 48 6.01 -14.09 -29.17
C ARG A 48 5.42 -15.51 -29.24
N GLY A 49 4.17 -15.69 -28.93
CA GLY A 49 3.52 -17.02 -28.84
C GLY A 49 3.88 -17.81 -27.59
N ASP A 50 4.57 -17.19 -26.61
CA ASP A 50 4.95 -17.84 -25.35
C ASP A 50 3.73 -18.17 -24.47
N ALA A 51 2.62 -17.42 -24.65
CA ALA A 51 1.39 -17.63 -23.89
C ALA A 51 0.75 -19.01 -24.13
N TRP A 52 0.95 -19.60 -25.29
CA TRP A 52 0.39 -20.94 -25.66
C TRP A 52 1.43 -22.02 -25.93
N ARG A 53 2.69 -21.64 -26.12
CA ARG A 53 3.78 -22.60 -26.36
C ARG A 53 4.19 -23.30 -25.07
N VAL A 54 3.90 -24.60 -24.94
CA VAL A 54 4.34 -25.40 -23.80
C VAL A 54 5.83 -25.73 -23.94
N LYS A 55 6.59 -25.42 -22.89
CA LYS A 55 8.04 -25.73 -22.79
C LYS A 55 8.25 -26.86 -21.79
N SER A 56 9.29 -27.67 -21.99
CA SER A 56 9.69 -28.73 -21.06
C SER A 56 10.30 -28.18 -19.78
N THR A 57 10.93 -27.01 -19.86
CA THR A 57 11.56 -26.32 -18.75
C THR A 57 10.98 -24.91 -18.60
N HIS A 58 10.80 -24.47 -17.37
CA HIS A 58 10.44 -23.10 -17.07
C HIS A 58 11.65 -22.42 -16.42
N TYR A 59 12.26 -21.49 -17.16
CA TYR A 59 13.30 -20.65 -16.59
C TYR A 59 12.62 -19.49 -15.85
N LYS A 60 12.72 -19.51 -14.52
CA LYS A 60 12.36 -18.38 -13.68
C LYS A 60 13.60 -17.56 -13.42
N TYR A 61 13.63 -16.32 -13.87
CA TYR A 61 14.71 -15.39 -13.60
C TYR A 61 14.82 -15.13 -12.08
N HIS A 62 13.69 -15.13 -11.39
CA HIS A 62 13.60 -15.09 -9.93
C HIS A 62 13.05 -16.44 -9.46
N ASP A 63 13.94 -17.27 -8.89
CA ASP A 63 13.56 -18.58 -8.39
C ASP A 63 12.76 -18.43 -7.09
N ALA A 64 11.50 -18.86 -7.11
CA ALA A 64 10.63 -18.85 -5.93
C ALA A 64 11.14 -19.71 -4.76
N HIS A 65 12.06 -20.65 -5.03
CA HIS A 65 12.75 -21.41 -3.98
C HIS A 65 13.87 -20.61 -3.31
N ARG A 66 14.37 -19.56 -3.95
CA ARG A 66 15.41 -18.68 -3.42
C ARG A 66 14.85 -17.53 -2.61
N PHE A 67 13.64 -17.10 -2.94
CA PHE A 67 12.95 -15.99 -2.27
C PHE A 67 11.58 -16.47 -1.81
N PRO A 68 11.31 -16.53 -0.50
CA PRO A 68 9.99 -16.91 0.01
C PRO A 68 8.93 -15.91 -0.48
N VAL A 69 7.76 -16.45 -0.80
CA VAL A 69 6.61 -15.66 -1.22
C VAL A 69 5.43 -16.03 -0.33
N LYS A 70 4.87 -15.03 0.33
CA LYS A 70 3.65 -15.17 1.12
C LYS A 70 2.56 -14.36 0.44
N PHE A 71 1.42 -14.97 0.19
CA PHE A 71 0.27 -14.31 -0.40
C PHE A 71 -0.98 -14.62 0.40
N SER A 72 -1.75 -13.59 0.73
CA SER A 72 -3.04 -13.75 1.37
C SER A 72 -4.10 -12.85 0.73
N MET A 73 -5.34 -13.28 0.85
CA MET A 73 -6.51 -12.55 0.40
C MET A 73 -7.53 -12.51 1.52
N SER A 74 -7.99 -11.33 1.86
CA SER A 74 -9.08 -11.13 2.82
C SER A 74 -10.31 -10.62 2.10
N ALA A 75 -11.48 -11.07 2.52
CA ALA A 75 -12.75 -10.57 2.01
C ALA A 75 -13.75 -10.43 3.15
N GLY A 76 -14.53 -9.38 3.15
CA GLY A 76 -15.45 -9.12 4.23
C GLY A 76 -16.23 -7.82 4.08
N TRP A 77 -16.53 -7.22 5.19
CA TRP A 77 -17.33 -6.01 5.30
C TRP A 77 -16.55 -4.90 5.98
N ARG A 78 -16.59 -3.70 5.40
CA ARG A 78 -16.01 -2.49 5.99
C ARG A 78 -17.10 -1.49 6.34
N TYR A 79 -16.85 -0.68 7.36
CA TYR A 79 -17.66 0.46 7.74
C TYR A 79 -16.78 1.69 7.83
N LEU A 80 -17.08 2.73 7.05
CA LEU A 80 -16.43 4.03 7.08
C LEU A 80 -17.35 5.04 7.77
N ALA A 81 -16.90 5.63 8.87
CA ALA A 81 -17.69 6.56 9.67
C ALA A 81 -17.79 7.93 9.01
N ASP A 82 -18.94 8.58 9.14
CA ASP A 82 -19.09 10.01 8.81
C ASP A 82 -18.59 10.87 9.98
N LYS A 83 -17.55 11.69 9.71
CA LYS A 83 -16.99 12.66 10.70
C LYS A 83 -16.68 12.03 12.07
N GLY A 84 -16.27 10.78 12.10
CA GLY A 84 -15.95 10.05 13.33
C GLY A 84 -17.16 9.68 14.20
N LYS A 85 -18.37 9.71 13.66
CA LYS A 85 -19.58 9.28 14.36
C LYS A 85 -19.84 7.79 14.12
N LEU A 86 -20.32 7.09 15.13
CA LEU A 86 -20.70 5.67 15.02
C LEU A 86 -21.94 5.42 14.16
N THR A 87 -22.74 6.45 13.92
CA THR A 87 -23.96 6.39 13.12
C THR A 87 -23.85 7.28 11.90
N GLY A 88 -24.46 6.90 10.78
CA GLY A 88 -24.47 7.68 9.55
C GLY A 88 -23.27 7.44 8.64
N GLY A 89 -22.49 6.39 8.91
CA GLY A 89 -21.39 5.94 8.03
C GLY A 89 -21.89 5.08 6.86
N GLU A 90 -20.95 4.70 6.00
CA GLU A 90 -21.18 3.82 4.86
C GLU A 90 -20.61 2.43 5.11
N SER A 91 -21.40 1.40 4.82
CA SER A 91 -20.98 0.00 4.89
C SER A 91 -20.94 -0.62 3.51
N ASN A 92 -19.82 -1.25 3.16
CA ASN A 92 -19.68 -1.92 1.87
C ASN A 92 -18.71 -3.11 1.97
N PRO A 93 -18.80 -4.07 1.03
CA PRO A 93 -17.84 -5.15 0.97
C PRO A 93 -16.47 -4.66 0.53
N PHE A 94 -15.43 -5.40 0.94
CA PHE A 94 -14.04 -5.14 0.54
C PHE A 94 -13.31 -6.44 0.19
N ILE A 95 -12.22 -6.29 -0.54
CA ILE A 95 -11.20 -7.31 -0.78
C ILE A 95 -9.84 -6.69 -0.49
N ASP A 96 -9.05 -7.31 0.39
CA ASP A 96 -7.64 -6.97 0.61
C ASP A 96 -6.75 -8.05 0.01
N LEU A 97 -5.71 -7.64 -0.68
CA LEU A 97 -4.65 -8.52 -1.18
C LEU A 97 -3.33 -8.11 -0.53
N PHE A 98 -2.67 -9.07 0.09
CA PHE A 98 -1.36 -8.87 0.69
C PHE A 98 -0.35 -9.87 0.14
N LEU A 99 0.79 -9.35 -0.34
CA LEU A 99 1.88 -10.12 -0.90
C LEU A 99 3.19 -9.71 -0.23
N VAL A 100 3.97 -10.67 0.23
CA VAL A 100 5.36 -10.48 0.64
C VAL A 100 6.26 -11.31 -0.26
N TYR A 101 7.31 -10.71 -0.77
CA TYR A 101 8.36 -11.33 -1.55
C TYR A 101 9.70 -11.14 -0.84
N GLY A 102 10.43 -12.24 -0.63
CA GLY A 102 11.69 -12.22 0.10
C GLY A 102 11.54 -12.12 1.61
N ASP A 103 12.64 -12.12 2.31
CA ASP A 103 12.71 -11.95 3.75
C ASP A 103 12.99 -10.49 4.11
N ALA A 104 12.23 -9.97 5.06
CA ALA A 104 12.39 -8.59 5.52
C ALA A 104 13.73 -8.40 6.24
N VAL A 105 14.14 -9.41 7.01
CA VAL A 105 15.42 -9.46 7.74
C VAL A 105 15.87 -10.90 7.86
N ASP A 106 17.09 -11.21 7.45
CA ASP A 106 17.70 -12.55 7.48
C ASP A 106 19.14 -12.58 8.02
N GLY A 107 19.68 -11.41 8.41
CA GLY A 107 21.04 -11.28 8.90
C GLY A 107 22.11 -11.16 7.82
N GLU A 108 21.71 -11.10 6.54
CA GLU A 108 22.62 -10.93 5.41
C GLU A 108 22.66 -9.49 4.90
N ARG A 109 23.67 -9.18 4.09
CA ARG A 109 23.77 -7.90 3.38
C ARG A 109 23.11 -8.01 2.02
N HIS A 110 22.21 -7.07 1.73
CA HIS A 110 21.47 -7.03 0.49
C HIS A 110 21.89 -5.85 -0.38
N THR A 111 22.23 -6.16 -1.63
CA THR A 111 22.67 -5.18 -2.64
C THR A 111 21.83 -5.24 -3.91
N THR A 112 20.94 -6.23 -4.00
CA THR A 112 20.01 -6.37 -5.15
C THR A 112 18.71 -5.64 -4.84
N PRO A 113 18.37 -4.56 -5.57
CA PRO A 113 17.12 -3.86 -5.33
C PRO A 113 15.90 -4.77 -5.49
N PHE A 114 14.92 -4.60 -4.62
CA PHE A 114 13.66 -5.34 -4.59
C PHE A 114 13.80 -6.85 -4.37
N ASP A 115 14.88 -7.34 -3.75
CA ASP A 115 14.98 -8.71 -3.26
C ASP A 115 14.04 -8.98 -2.08
N PHE A 116 13.60 -7.92 -1.41
CA PHE A 116 12.46 -7.87 -0.51
C PHE A 116 11.49 -6.77 -0.90
N PHE A 117 10.21 -7.07 -0.94
CA PHE A 117 9.12 -6.10 -0.99
C PHE A 117 7.83 -6.67 -0.42
N ASP A 118 6.96 -5.81 0.10
CA ASP A 118 5.57 -6.14 0.36
C ASP A 118 4.62 -5.20 -0.39
N VAL A 119 3.44 -5.72 -0.70
CA VAL A 119 2.34 -5.03 -1.38
C VAL A 119 1.07 -5.32 -0.62
N ASP A 120 0.35 -4.28 -0.26
CA ASP A 120 -0.95 -4.34 0.41
C ASP A 120 -1.92 -3.45 -0.36
N VAL A 121 -3.04 -3.99 -0.80
CA VAL A 121 -4.05 -3.25 -1.56
C VAL A 121 -5.46 -3.60 -1.13
N THR A 122 -6.24 -2.57 -0.80
CA THR A 122 -7.67 -2.68 -0.47
C THR A 122 -8.54 -2.23 -1.63
N PHE A 123 -9.40 -3.11 -2.10
CA PHE A 123 -10.46 -2.83 -3.06
C PHE A 123 -11.79 -2.65 -2.34
N GLY A 124 -12.41 -1.49 -2.50
CA GLY A 124 -13.78 -1.22 -2.05
C GLY A 124 -14.79 -1.57 -3.14
N LEU A 125 -15.80 -2.35 -2.80
CA LEU A 125 -16.85 -2.75 -3.73
C LEU A 125 -18.11 -1.89 -3.50
N SER A 126 -17.93 -0.55 -3.51
CA SER A 126 -18.99 0.44 -3.35
C SER A 126 -19.10 1.29 -4.61
N SER A 127 -20.32 1.73 -4.94
CA SER A 127 -20.54 2.73 -6.00
C SER A 127 -20.12 4.13 -5.59
N ASN A 128 -20.10 4.43 -4.28
CA ASN A 128 -19.89 5.77 -3.74
C ASN A 128 -18.42 6.04 -3.34
N GLN A 129 -17.65 4.99 -3.06
CA GLN A 129 -16.25 5.11 -2.67
C GLN A 129 -15.33 4.72 -3.84
N PRO A 130 -14.05 5.13 -3.80
CA PRO A 130 -13.08 4.70 -4.80
C PRO A 130 -12.95 3.17 -4.85
N PHE A 131 -12.69 2.63 -6.04
CA PHE A 131 -12.45 1.18 -6.20
C PHE A 131 -11.17 0.75 -5.46
N ILE A 132 -10.08 1.53 -5.54
CA ILE A 132 -8.87 1.35 -4.72
C ILE A 132 -8.96 2.36 -3.58
N ASN A 133 -9.11 1.87 -2.36
CA ASN A 133 -9.18 2.71 -1.16
C ASN A 133 -7.80 3.02 -0.61
N ASP A 134 -6.94 2.01 -0.57
CA ASP A 134 -5.55 2.15 -0.17
C ASP A 134 -4.66 1.17 -0.95
N LEU A 135 -3.42 1.59 -1.16
CA LEU A 135 -2.36 0.78 -1.76
C LEU A 135 -1.05 1.16 -1.09
N HIS A 136 -0.35 0.17 -0.58
CA HIS A 136 0.92 0.33 0.10
C HIS A 136 1.94 -0.61 -0.51
N ILE A 137 3.10 -0.07 -0.81
CA ILE A 137 4.24 -0.83 -1.30
C ILE A 137 5.47 -0.36 -0.54
N VAL A 138 6.26 -1.29 -0.04
CA VAL A 138 7.61 -1.05 0.43
C VAL A 138 8.55 -2.01 -0.29
N GLY A 139 9.68 -1.50 -0.77
CA GLY A 139 10.70 -2.31 -1.41
C GLY A 139 12.10 -1.93 -0.94
N ARG A 140 12.90 -2.93 -0.58
CA ARG A 140 14.29 -2.75 -0.19
C ARG A 140 15.13 -2.40 -1.42
N LEU A 141 15.92 -1.33 -1.33
CA LEU A 141 16.90 -0.97 -2.36
C LEU A 141 18.31 -1.45 -1.99
N TRP A 142 18.61 -1.41 -0.71
CA TRP A 142 19.87 -1.85 -0.13
C TRP A 142 19.70 -2.03 1.37
N SER A 143 20.42 -2.98 1.97
CA SER A 143 20.49 -3.10 3.42
C SER A 143 21.75 -3.80 3.92
N THR A 144 21.96 -3.67 5.22
CA THR A 144 23.06 -4.31 5.94
C THR A 144 22.61 -4.73 7.34
N PRO A 145 23.04 -5.90 7.82
CA PRO A 145 22.74 -6.32 9.18
C PRO A 145 23.47 -5.42 10.19
N ILE A 146 22.76 -5.05 11.24
CA ILE A 146 23.28 -4.26 12.38
C ILE A 146 23.18 -5.03 13.69
N LEU A 147 22.38 -6.08 13.74
CA LEU A 147 22.20 -6.96 14.88
C LEU A 147 21.98 -8.39 14.41
N ASP A 148 22.78 -9.32 14.94
CA ASP A 148 22.56 -10.76 14.83
C ASP A 148 23.05 -11.40 16.13
N LYS A 149 22.15 -11.56 17.08
CA LYS A 149 22.49 -12.10 18.40
C LYS A 149 21.29 -12.71 19.11
N ASN A 150 21.47 -13.92 19.61
CA ASN A 150 20.48 -14.61 20.46
C ASN A 150 19.08 -14.73 19.82
N GLY A 151 19.00 -15.04 18.52
CA GLY A 151 17.73 -15.16 17.79
C GLY A 151 17.04 -13.82 17.55
N LYS A 152 17.76 -12.71 17.70
CA LYS A 152 17.31 -11.36 17.34
C LYS A 152 18.13 -10.87 16.17
N LEU A 153 17.43 -10.45 15.12
CA LEU A 153 18.01 -9.87 13.92
C LEU A 153 17.65 -8.40 13.83
N GLY A 154 18.54 -7.63 13.26
CA GLY A 154 18.31 -6.21 13.00
C GLY A 154 19.02 -5.78 11.74
N GLU A 155 18.35 -5.00 10.92
CA GLU A 155 18.80 -4.52 9.64
C GLU A 155 18.60 -3.02 9.53
N PHE A 156 19.57 -2.34 8.95
CA PHE A 156 19.47 -0.96 8.48
C PHE A 156 19.52 -0.95 6.96
N GLY A 157 18.63 -0.20 6.32
CA GLY A 157 18.60 -0.15 4.86
C GLY A 157 18.03 1.13 4.30
N ILE A 158 18.02 1.20 2.97
CA ILE A 158 17.32 2.22 2.18
C ILE A 158 16.15 1.53 1.51
N TYR A 159 14.98 2.09 1.70
CA TYR A 159 13.72 1.55 1.20
C TYR A 159 13.03 2.57 0.32
N GLN A 160 12.31 2.07 -0.68
CA GLN A 160 11.41 2.85 -1.51
C GLN A 160 9.97 2.54 -1.11
N HIS A 161 9.16 3.59 -1.00
CA HIS A 161 7.74 3.47 -0.69
C HIS A 161 6.87 4.03 -1.81
N PHE A 162 5.70 3.40 -1.95
CA PHE A 162 4.54 3.93 -2.64
C PHE A 162 3.35 3.79 -1.71
N ASN A 163 2.67 4.90 -1.41
CA ASN A 163 1.45 4.88 -0.61
C ASN A 163 0.36 5.68 -1.32
N TYR A 164 -0.84 5.16 -1.26
CA TYR A 164 -2.03 5.79 -1.79
C TYR A 164 -3.18 5.57 -0.82
N TYR A 165 -3.85 6.64 -0.46
CA TYR A 165 -5.08 6.65 0.33
C TYR A 165 -6.10 7.50 -0.40
N ASP A 166 -7.28 6.98 -0.63
CA ASP A 166 -8.38 7.73 -1.25
C ASP A 166 -9.73 7.39 -0.63
N SER A 167 -10.51 8.42 -0.40
CA SER A 167 -11.89 8.32 0.03
C SER A 167 -12.72 9.45 -0.56
N LYS A 168 -14.01 9.21 -0.71
CA LYS A 168 -14.99 10.23 -1.04
C LYS A 168 -15.81 10.60 0.21
N PRO A 169 -16.50 11.76 0.22
CA PRO A 169 -17.46 12.07 1.27
C PRO A 169 -18.46 10.93 1.48
N VAL A 170 -18.73 10.59 2.74
CA VAL A 170 -19.62 9.47 3.11
C VAL A 170 -21.08 9.83 2.86
N ILE A 171 -21.43 11.11 3.05
CA ILE A 171 -22.79 11.64 2.81
C ILE A 171 -22.76 12.46 1.52
N ASP A 172 -23.69 12.20 0.62
CA ASP A 172 -23.87 13.00 -0.60
C ASP A 172 -24.09 14.48 -0.27
N GLY A 173 -23.35 15.36 -0.98
CA GLY A 173 -23.37 16.79 -0.75
C GLY A 173 -22.50 17.27 0.41
N SER A 174 -21.81 16.39 1.12
CA SER A 174 -20.76 16.78 2.07
C SER A 174 -19.52 17.24 1.31
N ASP A 175 -18.96 18.37 1.72
CA ASP A 175 -17.69 18.91 1.19
C ASP A 175 -16.45 18.31 1.88
N GLN A 176 -16.65 17.43 2.86
CA GLN A 176 -15.58 16.89 3.67
C GLN A 176 -15.12 15.50 3.21
N THR A 177 -14.01 15.45 2.47
CA THR A 177 -13.30 14.20 2.17
C THR A 177 -12.61 13.69 3.44
N PRO A 178 -12.90 12.44 3.90
CA PRO A 178 -12.34 11.89 5.14
C PRO A 178 -10.82 11.82 5.13
N TYR A 179 -10.23 11.23 4.10
CA TYR A 179 -8.79 11.13 3.89
C TYR A 179 -8.47 11.02 2.40
N ARG A 180 -7.40 11.68 1.97
CA ARG A 180 -6.85 11.54 0.61
C ARG A 180 -5.45 12.07 0.57
N ILE A 181 -4.50 11.19 0.30
CA ILE A 181 -3.09 11.52 0.11
C ILE A 181 -2.42 10.44 -0.72
N SER A 182 -1.43 10.82 -1.50
CA SER A 182 -0.61 9.88 -2.24
C SER A 182 0.87 10.20 -2.10
N GLU A 183 1.69 9.17 -2.10
CA GLU A 183 3.14 9.20 -2.02
C GLU A 183 3.69 8.27 -3.12
N PRO A 184 3.57 8.66 -4.42
CA PRO A 184 3.96 7.80 -5.53
C PRO A 184 5.48 7.64 -5.69
N ALA A 185 6.28 8.52 -5.09
CA ALA A 185 7.73 8.42 -5.09
C ALA A 185 8.31 8.93 -3.78
N ALA A 186 8.65 8.00 -2.90
CA ALA A 186 9.35 8.28 -1.65
C ALA A 186 10.44 7.26 -1.42
N LEU A 187 11.49 7.70 -0.76
CA LEU A 187 12.60 6.83 -0.35
C LEU A 187 13.25 7.37 0.92
N GLY A 188 13.81 6.46 1.69
CA GLY A 188 14.51 6.85 2.91
C GLY A 188 15.12 5.70 3.67
N PRO A 189 15.80 6.01 4.77
CA PRO A 189 16.35 5.02 5.67
C PRO A 189 15.25 4.28 6.43
N GLY A 190 15.52 3.02 6.72
CA GLY A 190 14.65 2.17 7.53
C GLY A 190 15.43 1.21 8.42
N PHE A 191 14.79 0.85 9.50
CA PHE A 191 15.26 -0.17 10.45
C PHE A 191 14.20 -1.26 10.54
N ILE A 192 14.65 -2.51 10.45
CA ILE A 192 13.80 -3.67 10.67
C ILE A 192 14.47 -4.52 11.76
N PHE A 193 13.71 -4.86 12.78
CA PHE A 193 14.13 -5.75 13.85
C PHE A 193 13.14 -6.90 13.95
N ALA A 194 13.64 -8.11 14.13
CA ALA A 194 12.81 -9.30 14.33
C ALA A 194 13.43 -10.20 15.41
N GLY A 195 12.59 -11.01 16.00
CA GLY A 195 13.05 -11.99 16.96
C GLY A 195 12.02 -13.09 17.21
N GLU A 196 12.52 -14.26 17.54
CA GLU A 196 11.72 -15.44 17.89
C GLU A 196 11.92 -15.80 19.36
N HIS A 197 10.87 -16.26 19.99
CA HIS A 197 10.87 -16.75 21.35
C HIS A 197 10.41 -18.20 21.38
N GLN A 198 11.28 -19.10 21.80
CA GLN A 198 10.93 -20.53 21.90
C GLN A 198 9.92 -20.84 23.02
N LYS A 199 9.79 -19.97 24.00
CA LYS A 199 8.89 -20.10 25.13
C LYS A 199 8.28 -18.75 25.50
N GLY A 200 6.96 -18.64 25.47
CA GLY A 200 6.24 -17.41 25.82
C GLY A 200 4.91 -17.29 25.08
N PHE A 201 4.13 -16.31 25.44
CA PHE A 201 2.86 -16.00 24.79
C PHE A 201 3.08 -15.44 23.37
N ILE A 202 4.14 -14.62 23.18
CA ILE A 202 4.56 -14.11 21.88
C ILE A 202 5.61 -15.07 21.33
N SER A 203 5.34 -15.71 20.19
CA SER A 203 6.25 -16.65 19.53
C SER A 203 7.26 -15.94 18.62
N SER A 204 6.83 -14.91 17.91
CA SER A 204 7.69 -14.05 17.11
C SER A 204 7.22 -12.61 17.11
N TRP A 205 8.14 -11.71 16.82
CA TRP A 205 7.84 -10.28 16.67
C TRP A 205 8.70 -9.67 15.59
N GLU A 206 8.16 -8.65 14.92
CA GLU A 206 8.88 -7.83 13.97
C GLU A 206 8.50 -6.35 14.20
N GLN A 207 9.51 -5.47 14.19
CA GLN A 207 9.34 -4.04 14.27
C GLN A 207 10.01 -3.37 13.10
N ARG A 208 9.26 -2.58 12.33
CA ARG A 208 9.78 -1.75 11.24
C ARG A 208 9.62 -0.28 11.57
N LEU A 209 10.62 0.52 11.18
CA LEU A 209 10.60 1.97 11.28
C LEU A 209 11.21 2.56 10.02
N PHE A 210 10.48 3.45 9.34
CA PHE A 210 10.93 4.12 8.12
C PHE A 210 10.75 5.63 8.25
N LEU A 211 11.73 6.36 7.71
CA LEU A 211 11.69 7.82 7.59
C LEU A 211 11.97 8.16 6.12
N ASP A 212 10.98 8.63 5.40
CA ASP A 212 11.10 8.83 3.95
C ASP A 212 11.03 10.30 3.56
N ALA A 213 11.83 10.66 2.57
CA ALA A 213 11.65 11.87 1.81
C ALA A 213 10.64 11.61 0.68
N ILE A 214 9.54 12.34 0.67
CA ILE A 214 8.54 12.31 -0.39
C ILE A 214 9.02 13.23 -1.51
N LEU A 215 9.50 12.64 -2.61
CA LEU A 215 9.97 13.38 -3.78
C LEU A 215 8.79 13.87 -4.63
N LEU A 216 7.76 13.04 -4.73
CA LEU A 216 6.50 13.36 -5.37
C LEU A 216 5.36 12.89 -4.49
N GLY A 217 4.50 13.81 -4.10
CA GLY A 217 3.30 13.57 -3.33
C GLY A 217 2.09 14.26 -3.94
N GLY A 218 0.91 13.71 -3.68
CA GLY A 218 -0.36 14.30 -4.08
C GLY A 218 -1.25 14.54 -2.85
N THR A 219 -1.90 15.68 -2.81
CA THR A 219 -2.82 16.07 -1.72
C THR A 219 -4.19 16.44 -2.28
N LYS A 220 -5.23 16.31 -1.47
CA LYS A 220 -6.56 16.83 -1.80
C LYS A 220 -6.52 18.34 -1.91
N SER A 221 -7.09 18.90 -2.99
CA SER A 221 -7.48 20.29 -3.10
C SER A 221 -8.96 20.42 -2.74
N ASP A 222 -9.27 21.12 -1.63
CA ASP A 222 -10.63 21.22 -1.13
C ASP A 222 -11.43 22.36 -1.78
N TYR A 223 -10.77 23.32 -2.43
CA TYR A 223 -11.38 24.52 -2.98
C TYR A 223 -11.37 24.57 -4.50
N PHE A 224 -10.53 23.76 -5.14
CA PHE A 224 -10.44 23.67 -6.59
C PHE A 224 -10.76 22.27 -7.08
N ASN A 225 -11.73 22.20 -7.98
CA ASN A 225 -12.02 21.04 -8.79
C ASN A 225 -12.17 21.52 -10.23
N VAL A 226 -11.15 21.29 -11.03
CA VAL A 226 -11.12 21.71 -12.43
C VAL A 226 -11.01 20.48 -13.31
N LEU A 227 -12.02 20.21 -14.13
CA LEU A 227 -12.09 19.03 -14.98
C LEU A 227 -11.87 17.74 -14.18
N GLU A 228 -12.55 17.61 -13.04
CA GLU A 228 -12.45 16.48 -12.10
C GLU A 228 -11.08 16.33 -11.41
N ARG A 229 -10.18 17.30 -11.58
CA ARG A 229 -8.90 17.37 -10.88
C ARG A 229 -9.05 18.18 -9.61
N ASP A 230 -8.98 17.48 -8.49
CA ASP A 230 -9.13 18.04 -7.15
C ASP A 230 -7.93 17.69 -6.27
N TYR A 231 -6.74 17.70 -6.88
CA TYR A 231 -5.48 17.39 -6.19
C TYR A 231 -4.40 18.41 -6.52
N ASN A 232 -3.43 18.53 -5.64
CA ASN A 232 -2.22 19.32 -5.85
C ASN A 232 -0.99 18.45 -5.60
N MET A 233 0.12 18.80 -6.25
CA MET A 233 1.38 18.09 -6.13
C MET A 233 2.36 18.83 -5.23
N GLY A 234 3.20 18.05 -4.51
CA GLY A 234 4.19 18.58 -3.60
C GLY A 234 5.27 17.57 -3.27
N SER A 235 6.16 18.01 -2.39
CA SER A 235 7.19 17.19 -1.76
C SER A 235 7.06 17.28 -0.25
N GLY A 236 7.66 16.35 0.48
CA GLY A 236 7.56 16.35 1.92
C GLY A 236 8.30 15.21 2.58
N PHE A 237 7.72 14.69 3.64
CA PHE A 237 8.27 13.55 4.36
C PHE A 237 7.17 12.66 4.92
N SER A 238 7.52 11.42 5.23
CA SER A 238 6.66 10.50 5.97
C SER A 238 7.42 9.70 6.99
N ILE A 239 6.72 9.32 8.06
CA ILE A 239 7.22 8.43 9.11
C ILE A 239 6.27 7.26 9.19
N LYS A 240 6.80 6.04 9.14
CA LYS A 240 5.99 4.82 9.15
C LYS A 240 6.57 3.82 10.13
N THR A 241 5.71 3.21 10.92
CA THR A 241 6.10 2.09 11.77
C THR A 241 5.08 0.97 11.64
N LYS A 242 5.59 -0.26 11.66
CA LYS A 242 4.79 -1.49 11.68
C LYS A 242 5.33 -2.38 12.79
N THR A 243 4.46 -2.76 13.71
CA THR A 243 4.71 -3.77 14.73
C THR A 243 3.91 -5.01 14.38
N HIS A 244 4.55 -6.16 14.32
CA HIS A 244 3.93 -7.46 14.10
C HIS A 244 4.24 -8.38 15.27
N LEU A 245 3.24 -9.03 15.82
CA LEU A 245 3.34 -9.98 16.92
C LEU A 245 2.60 -11.26 16.55
N GLU A 246 3.26 -12.41 16.68
CA GLU A 246 2.62 -13.72 16.55
C GLU A 246 2.43 -14.35 17.93
N PHE A 247 1.28 -14.99 18.12
CA PHE A 247 0.88 -15.60 19.38
C PHE A 247 0.73 -17.12 19.24
N GLY A 248 1.85 -17.79 18.93
CA GLY A 248 1.85 -19.22 18.69
C GLY A 248 0.91 -19.64 17.55
N ASN A 249 -0.05 -20.51 17.85
CA ASN A 249 -0.95 -21.08 16.83
C ASN A 249 -2.36 -20.46 16.85
N TRP A 250 -2.59 -19.39 17.60
CA TRP A 250 -3.96 -18.89 17.74
C TRP A 250 -4.22 -17.55 17.08
N GLY A 251 -3.17 -16.84 16.65
CA GLY A 251 -3.37 -15.62 15.90
C GLY A 251 -2.19 -14.66 15.92
N ARG A 252 -2.43 -13.46 15.40
CA ARG A 252 -1.44 -12.40 15.27
C ARG A 252 -2.05 -11.03 15.48
N PHE A 253 -1.18 -10.07 15.77
CA PHE A 253 -1.51 -8.66 15.92
C PHE A 253 -0.55 -7.82 15.12
N ASP A 254 -1.08 -6.94 14.28
CA ASP A 254 -0.31 -5.90 13.60
C ASP A 254 -0.76 -4.52 14.05
N LEU A 255 0.18 -3.62 14.21
CA LEU A 255 -0.08 -2.19 14.42
C LEU A 255 0.69 -1.37 13.41
N HIS A 256 -0.04 -0.71 12.52
CA HIS A 256 0.55 0.23 11.57
C HIS A 256 0.29 1.66 12.04
N VAL A 257 1.34 2.47 12.11
CA VAL A 257 1.23 3.92 12.37
C VAL A 257 1.96 4.64 11.26
N LYS A 258 1.28 5.56 10.59
CA LYS A 258 1.84 6.30 9.46
C LYS A 258 1.50 7.77 9.60
N TYR A 259 2.48 8.62 9.31
CA TYR A 259 2.31 10.06 9.24
C TYR A 259 2.91 10.59 7.96
N PHE A 260 2.14 11.37 7.22
CA PHE A 260 2.54 12.00 5.96
C PHE A 260 2.43 13.51 6.12
N ARG A 261 3.43 14.24 5.57
CA ARG A 261 3.41 15.68 5.45
C ARG A 261 3.89 16.08 4.08
N ILE A 262 3.05 16.81 3.32
CA ILE A 262 3.32 17.23 1.95
C ILE A 262 3.11 18.73 1.85
N PHE A 263 4.13 19.42 1.34
CA PHE A 263 4.13 20.84 1.02
C PHE A 263 3.92 20.98 -0.48
N THR A 264 2.84 21.60 -0.91
CA THR A 264 2.55 21.78 -2.34
C THR A 264 3.52 22.74 -2.96
N TRP A 265 3.93 22.47 -4.20
CA TRP A 265 4.97 23.26 -4.88
C TRP A 265 4.46 24.63 -5.31
N VAL A 266 3.30 24.66 -5.96
CA VAL A 266 2.64 25.87 -6.48
C VAL A 266 1.13 25.66 -6.37
N GLY A 267 0.40 26.73 -6.13
CA GLY A 267 -1.05 26.71 -6.11
C GLY A 267 -1.63 27.91 -6.86
N TYR A 268 -2.91 27.85 -7.11
CA TYR A 268 -3.63 28.98 -7.68
C TYR A 268 -3.78 30.08 -6.64
N LYS A 269 -3.51 31.32 -7.04
CA LYS A 269 -3.84 32.49 -6.25
C LYS A 269 -5.30 32.87 -6.48
N LYS A 270 -6.04 33.09 -5.41
CA LYS A 270 -7.47 33.44 -5.47
C LYS A 270 -7.72 34.69 -6.33
N SER A 271 -6.81 35.67 -6.31
CA SER A 271 -6.90 36.92 -7.06
C SER A 271 -6.60 36.79 -8.58
N GLU A 272 -5.97 35.70 -8.98
CA GLU A 272 -5.50 35.50 -10.37
C GLU A 272 -6.39 34.52 -11.15
N LEU A 273 -7.41 33.95 -10.51
CA LEU A 273 -8.29 32.97 -11.14
C LEU A 273 -9.23 33.62 -12.13
N LYS A 274 -8.93 33.42 -13.40
CA LYS A 274 -9.87 33.65 -14.51
C LYS A 274 -10.37 32.29 -14.96
N MET A 275 -11.54 31.88 -14.47
CA MET A 275 -12.15 30.58 -14.78
C MET A 275 -12.41 30.35 -16.26
N ASP A 276 -12.42 31.41 -17.05
CA ASP A 276 -12.64 31.38 -18.51
C ASP A 276 -11.34 31.13 -19.31
N ASP A 277 -10.17 31.14 -18.67
CA ASP A 277 -8.88 30.97 -19.34
C ASP A 277 -8.32 29.58 -19.11
N LEU A 278 -8.37 28.71 -20.13
CA LEU A 278 -7.86 27.34 -20.11
C LEU A 278 -6.37 27.22 -19.77
N HIS A 279 -5.59 28.29 -19.90
CA HIS A 279 -4.18 28.31 -19.51
C HIS A 279 -3.97 28.20 -18.00
N TYR A 280 -4.96 28.57 -17.20
CA TYR A 280 -4.94 28.41 -15.76
C TYR A 280 -5.42 27.02 -15.28
N LEU A 281 -5.90 26.18 -16.20
CA LEU A 281 -6.34 24.82 -15.91
C LEU A 281 -5.18 23.81 -15.82
N ASN A 282 -4.01 24.26 -15.37
CA ASN A 282 -2.90 23.36 -15.02
C ASN A 282 -3.27 22.47 -13.83
N VAL A 283 -2.50 21.40 -13.67
CA VAL A 283 -2.64 20.39 -12.61
C VAL A 283 -2.19 20.96 -11.24
N GLN A 284 -2.67 22.14 -10.87
CA GLN A 284 -2.35 22.81 -9.62
C GLN A 284 -3.65 23.18 -8.94
N GLY A 285 -3.80 22.77 -7.70
CA GLY A 285 -4.91 23.13 -6.85
C GLY A 285 -4.54 24.26 -5.89
N ASP A 286 -5.00 24.17 -4.67
CA ASP A 286 -4.69 25.14 -3.62
C ASP A 286 -3.29 24.98 -3.06
N GLU A 287 -2.53 26.08 -2.92
CA GLU A 287 -1.25 26.03 -2.19
C GLU A 287 -1.50 25.70 -0.72
N SER A 288 -0.89 24.62 -0.26
CA SER A 288 -1.19 24.06 1.06
C SER A 288 -0.03 23.28 1.67
N ASP A 289 -0.17 23.06 2.96
CA ASP A 289 0.62 22.18 3.79
C ASP A 289 -0.31 21.12 4.36
N ALA A 290 -0.29 19.92 3.74
CA ALA A 290 -1.25 18.85 4.01
C ALA A 290 -0.60 17.73 4.82
N GLY A 291 -1.32 17.26 5.84
CA GLY A 291 -0.92 16.13 6.67
C GLY A 291 -2.01 15.07 6.76
N LEU A 292 -1.59 13.82 6.85
CA LEU A 292 -2.44 12.68 7.17
C LEU A 292 -1.74 11.80 8.23
N PHE A 293 -2.43 11.57 9.34
CA PHE A 293 -2.04 10.62 10.36
C PHE A 293 -2.99 9.42 10.32
N VAL A 294 -2.43 8.21 10.32
CA VAL A 294 -3.18 6.95 10.25
C VAL A 294 -2.66 5.99 11.31
N VAL A 295 -3.57 5.38 12.05
CA VAL A 295 -3.29 4.28 12.98
C VAL A 295 -4.22 3.12 12.66
N THR A 296 -3.66 1.95 12.41
CA THR A 296 -4.41 0.75 12.04
C THR A 296 -3.95 -0.46 12.87
N PRO A 297 -4.61 -0.79 13.99
CA PRO A 297 -4.52 -2.10 14.61
C PRO A 297 -5.27 -3.15 13.78
N ILE A 298 -4.67 -4.33 13.65
CA ILE A 298 -5.22 -5.49 12.96
C ILE A 298 -5.06 -6.70 13.89
N PHE A 299 -6.16 -7.40 14.13
CA PHE A 299 -6.19 -8.64 14.90
C PHE A 299 -6.60 -9.78 13.99
N GLU A 300 -5.85 -10.85 14.00
CA GLU A 300 -6.19 -12.08 13.29
C GLU A 300 -6.24 -13.25 14.26
N VAL A 301 -7.32 -14.02 14.16
CA VAL A 301 -7.51 -15.26 14.92
C VAL A 301 -7.55 -16.42 13.94
N ASP A 302 -6.64 -17.37 14.09
CA ASP A 302 -6.54 -18.52 13.22
C ASP A 302 -7.72 -19.50 13.48
N LEU A 303 -8.53 -19.73 12.44
CA LEU A 303 -9.66 -20.65 12.48
C LEU A 303 -9.26 -22.05 11.98
N TRP A 304 -8.52 -22.10 10.87
CA TRP A 304 -7.98 -23.31 10.23
C TRP A 304 -6.57 -23.03 9.74
N LYS A 305 -5.87 -24.08 9.29
CA LYS A 305 -4.47 -23.98 8.84
C LYS A 305 -4.16 -22.85 7.83
N ARG A 306 -5.15 -22.42 7.07
CA ARG A 306 -4.99 -21.38 6.02
C ARG A 306 -6.07 -20.32 6.05
N CYS A 307 -6.86 -20.27 7.09
CA CYS A 307 -7.97 -19.33 7.17
C CYS A 307 -8.04 -18.71 8.55
N SER A 308 -8.10 -17.39 8.61
CA SER A 308 -8.18 -16.59 9.82
C SER A 308 -9.36 -15.63 9.77
N LEU A 309 -9.93 -15.32 10.93
CA LEU A 309 -10.83 -14.18 11.09
C LEU A 309 -9.98 -12.93 11.31
N THR A 310 -10.15 -11.93 10.46
CA THR A 310 -9.42 -10.67 10.54
C THR A 310 -10.35 -9.54 10.95
N LEU A 311 -9.95 -8.80 11.96
CA LEU A 311 -10.61 -7.59 12.45
C LEU A 311 -9.61 -6.45 12.44
N SER A 312 -9.95 -5.34 11.80
CA SER A 312 -9.11 -4.14 11.81
C SER A 312 -9.92 -2.88 12.07
N GLY A 313 -9.23 -1.88 12.61
CA GLY A 313 -9.77 -0.56 12.79
C GLY A 313 -8.74 0.48 12.37
N SER A 314 -9.10 1.43 11.54
CA SER A 314 -8.20 2.51 11.13
C SER A 314 -8.74 3.84 11.61
N TYR A 315 -7.90 4.63 12.24
CA TYR A 315 -8.19 6.02 12.56
C TYR A 315 -7.43 6.92 11.61
N TYR A 316 -8.13 7.89 11.03
CA TYR A 316 -7.58 8.86 10.10
C TYR A 316 -7.75 10.27 10.65
N HIS A 317 -6.67 11.04 10.61
CA HIS A 317 -6.70 12.47 10.92
C HIS A 317 -6.01 13.24 9.80
N ARG A 318 -6.82 13.85 8.93
CA ARG A 318 -6.38 14.75 7.86
C ARG A 318 -6.36 16.18 8.37
N ASN A 319 -5.27 16.89 8.12
CA ASN A 319 -5.11 18.31 8.45
C ASN A 319 -4.43 19.01 7.27
N THR A 320 -5.11 19.98 6.67
CA THR A 320 -4.57 20.74 5.55
C THR A 320 -4.64 22.24 5.87
N ARG A 321 -3.49 22.89 5.85
CA ARG A 321 -3.35 24.34 6.05
C ARG A 321 -3.19 24.99 4.70
N TYR A 322 -4.18 25.80 4.30
CA TYR A 322 -4.19 26.52 3.04
C TYR A 322 -3.58 27.90 3.20
N LYS A 323 -2.87 28.37 2.18
CA LYS A 323 -2.28 29.71 2.17
C LYS A 323 -3.33 30.79 1.92
N GLU A 324 -4.24 30.56 0.98
CA GLU A 324 -5.23 31.55 0.51
C GLU A 324 -6.66 31.25 0.98
N HIS A 325 -6.88 30.14 1.68
CA HIS A 325 -8.19 29.65 2.09
C HIS A 325 -8.21 29.22 3.56
N SER A 326 -9.39 28.96 4.10
CA SER A 326 -9.54 28.44 5.46
C SER A 326 -8.99 27.00 5.55
N ASN A 327 -8.36 26.69 6.67
CA ASN A 327 -7.83 25.36 6.94
C ASN A 327 -8.96 24.31 6.99
N LYS A 328 -8.65 23.10 6.57
CA LYS A 328 -9.56 21.95 6.64
C LYS A 328 -8.99 20.88 7.55
N GLU A 329 -9.85 20.32 8.38
CA GLU A 329 -9.54 19.21 9.26
C GLU A 329 -10.63 18.15 9.14
N ALA A 330 -10.25 16.88 9.00
CA ALA A 330 -11.17 15.75 8.99
C ALA A 330 -10.66 14.65 9.91
N LYS A 331 -11.54 14.12 10.73
CA LYS A 331 -11.28 12.96 11.59
C LYS A 331 -12.32 11.91 11.31
N THR A 332 -11.89 10.69 11.08
CA THR A 332 -12.79 9.57 10.85
C THR A 332 -12.15 8.27 11.30
N PHE A 333 -12.95 7.23 11.37
CA PHE A 333 -12.47 5.87 11.56
C PHE A 333 -13.13 4.92 10.56
N GLU A 334 -12.44 3.86 10.29
CA GLU A 334 -12.91 2.74 9.49
C GLU A 334 -12.75 1.46 10.28
N THR A 335 -13.69 0.55 10.17
CA THR A 335 -13.56 -0.80 10.72
C THR A 335 -13.78 -1.82 9.61
N LYS A 336 -12.98 -2.88 9.61
CA LYS A 336 -13.11 -4.01 8.67
C LYS A 336 -13.23 -5.32 9.47
N ALA A 337 -14.10 -6.21 9.01
CA ALA A 337 -14.22 -7.57 9.51
C ALA A 337 -14.31 -8.52 8.32
N GLY A 338 -13.48 -9.54 8.27
CA GLY A 338 -13.41 -10.43 7.12
C GLY A 338 -12.71 -11.75 7.43
N LEU A 339 -12.72 -12.63 6.44
CA LEU A 339 -11.97 -13.88 6.44
C LEU A 339 -10.75 -13.72 5.55
N THR A 340 -9.59 -14.12 6.06
CA THR A 340 -8.31 -14.12 5.35
C THR A 340 -7.92 -15.54 5.01
N TYR A 341 -7.57 -15.76 3.75
CA TYR A 341 -7.04 -17.04 3.26
C TYR A 341 -5.57 -16.89 2.86
N TYR A 342 -4.73 -17.82 3.32
CA TYR A 342 -3.29 -17.91 3.03
C TYR A 342 -3.03 -18.99 1.98
N PHE A 343 -2.36 -18.64 0.89
CA PHE A 343 -2.10 -19.51 -0.25
C PHE A 343 -0.81 -20.32 -0.13
#